data_bea27be7a54866efd3f1332aa7c9c40e
#
_entry.id   bea27be7a54866efd3f1332aa7c9c40e
#
_cell.length_a   1.000
_cell.length_b   1.000
_cell.length_c   1.000
_cell.angle_alpha   90.00
_cell.angle_beta   90.00
_cell.angle_gamma   90.00
#
_symmetry.space_group_name_H-M   'P 1'
#
loop_
_entity.id
_entity.type
_entity.pdbx_description
1 polymer ?
#
loop_
_entity_poly.entity_id
_entity_poly.type
_entity_poly.pdbx_seq_one_letter_code
_entity_poly.pdbx_strand_id
1 'polypeptide(L)'
;MLKFPTNIPLDQWHAERSTYIGGSEIGYIFGLDDWKANVEYYYEKVGVINPNRADNIHSFMGKVLEDTVAMLWQYYDGSQNTIVENYNNNNIIRKSRKTNFRFTNPKYPQLSVNLDRFFTDPKRGKSVLE
;
A
#
# COMPACT_ATOMS: atom_id res chain seq x y z
N MET A 1 -4.03 -0.91 17.95
CA MET A 1 -3.37 -0.40 16.74
C MET A 1 -3.61 1.09 16.67
N LEU A 2 -2.55 1.88 16.55
CA LEU A 2 -2.64 3.34 16.38
C LEU A 2 -2.89 3.67 14.91
N LYS A 3 -3.62 4.76 14.66
CA LYS A 3 -3.95 5.25 13.31
C LYS A 3 -3.46 6.67 13.15
N PHE A 4 -2.76 6.93 12.07
CA PHE A 4 -2.28 8.25 11.68
C PHE A 4 -2.81 8.60 10.29
N PRO A 5 -3.31 9.81 10.05
CA PRO A 5 -3.80 10.20 8.73
C PRO A 5 -2.65 10.20 7.72
N THR A 6 -2.96 9.87 6.46
CA THR A 6 -2.01 9.90 5.34
C THR A 6 -2.35 10.94 4.27
N ASN A 7 -3.52 11.59 4.37
CA ASN A 7 -3.92 12.70 3.52
C ASN A 7 -3.34 14.04 4.02
N ILE A 8 -2.05 14.11 4.20
CA ILE A 8 -1.25 15.23 4.65
C ILE A 8 -0.43 15.80 3.48
N PRO A 9 0.12 17.01 3.57
CA PRO A 9 1.04 17.54 2.57
C PRO A 9 2.20 16.58 2.27
N LEU A 10 2.66 16.57 1.01
CA LEU A 10 3.64 15.60 0.53
C LEU A 10 4.99 15.69 1.28
N ASP A 11 5.43 16.89 1.58
CA ASP A 11 6.63 17.16 2.37
C ASP A 11 6.53 16.61 3.78
N GLN A 12 5.39 16.83 4.44
CA GLN A 12 5.11 16.26 5.76
C GLN A 12 5.03 14.73 5.70
N TRP A 13 4.40 14.18 4.67
CA TRP A 13 4.32 12.73 4.46
C TRP A 13 5.72 12.12 4.30
N HIS A 14 6.61 12.78 3.55
CA HIS A 14 8.00 12.34 3.40
C HIS A 14 8.78 12.41 4.71
N ALA A 15 8.61 13.48 5.48
CA ALA A 15 9.23 13.63 6.79
C ALA A 15 8.75 12.53 7.77
N GLU A 16 7.46 12.26 7.82
CA GLU A 16 6.91 11.17 8.65
C GLU A 16 7.43 9.80 8.19
N ARG A 17 7.49 9.55 6.86
CA ARG A 17 7.95 8.26 6.33
C ARG A 17 9.41 7.93 6.69
N SER A 18 10.25 8.92 6.93
CA SER A 18 11.63 8.69 7.39
C SER A 18 11.70 8.16 8.82
N THR A 19 10.67 8.35 9.64
CA THR A 19 10.67 7.99 11.06
C THR A 19 10.24 6.54 11.35
N TYR A 20 9.74 5.80 10.36
CA TYR A 20 9.28 4.43 10.53
C TYR A 20 9.69 3.54 9.36
N ILE A 21 9.59 2.23 9.56
CA ILE A 21 9.83 1.20 8.55
C ILE A 21 8.46 0.75 8.03
N GLY A 22 8.25 0.90 6.73
CA GLY A 22 7.05 0.42 6.04
C GLY A 22 7.16 -1.06 5.64
N GLY A 23 6.02 -1.71 5.36
CA GLY A 23 5.98 -3.10 4.93
C GLY A 23 6.83 -3.36 3.68
N SER A 24 6.73 -2.49 2.67
CA SER A 24 7.53 -2.55 1.43
C SER A 24 9.05 -2.35 1.63
N GLU A 25 9.48 -1.86 2.79
CA GLU A 25 10.88 -1.58 3.08
C GLU A 25 11.61 -2.74 3.79
N ILE A 26 10.86 -3.76 4.19
CA ILE A 26 11.42 -4.94 4.88
C ILE A 26 12.42 -5.69 3.99
N GLY A 27 12.15 -5.77 2.69
CA GLY A 27 13.07 -6.38 1.73
C GLY A 27 14.46 -5.78 1.74
N TYR A 28 14.56 -4.45 1.84
CA TYR A 28 15.85 -3.73 1.90
C TYR A 28 16.65 -4.07 3.17
N ILE A 29 15.96 -4.20 4.32
CA ILE A 29 16.61 -4.52 5.60
C ILE A 29 17.28 -5.89 5.58
N PHE A 30 16.60 -6.86 4.97
CA PHE A 30 17.10 -8.22 4.86
C PHE A 30 17.98 -8.47 3.63
N GLY A 31 18.24 -7.45 2.80
CA GLY A 31 19.03 -7.60 1.57
C GLY A 31 18.38 -8.53 0.54
N LEU A 32 17.04 -8.59 0.54
CA LEU A 32 16.26 -9.43 -0.38
C LEU A 32 15.77 -8.65 -1.61
N ASP A 33 16.11 -7.38 -1.70
CA ASP A 33 15.67 -6.49 -2.76
C ASP A 33 16.85 -6.13 -3.66
N ASP A 34 16.69 -6.36 -4.97
CA ASP A 34 17.73 -6.08 -5.98
C ASP A 34 17.81 -4.59 -6.37
N TRP A 35 16.82 -3.78 -5.97
CA TRP A 35 16.71 -2.37 -6.34
C TRP A 35 17.50 -1.42 -5.43
N LYS A 36 17.70 -1.84 -4.17
CA LYS A 36 18.35 -1.01 -3.17
C LYS A 36 19.14 -1.84 -2.17
N ALA A 37 20.42 -1.49 -2.01
CA ALA A 37 21.26 -2.10 -0.98
C ALA A 37 20.78 -1.71 0.43
N ASN A 38 20.90 -2.63 1.39
CA ASN A 38 20.51 -2.39 2.78
C ASN A 38 21.27 -1.22 3.42
N VAL A 39 22.53 -1.04 3.07
CA VAL A 39 23.37 0.09 3.56
C VAL A 39 22.89 1.42 3.01
N GLU A 40 22.47 1.48 1.74
CA GLU A 40 21.89 2.68 1.14
C GLU A 40 20.58 3.06 1.83
N TYR A 41 19.71 2.06 2.05
CA TYR A 41 18.47 2.26 2.80
C TYR A 41 18.71 2.81 4.21
N TYR A 42 19.73 2.28 4.91
CA TYR A 42 20.12 2.79 6.23
C TYR A 42 20.49 4.28 6.17
N TYR A 43 21.36 4.66 5.23
CA TYR A 43 21.80 6.06 5.08
C TYR A 43 20.65 7.02 4.72
N GLU A 44 19.67 6.55 3.96
CA GLU A 44 18.44 7.33 3.72
C GLU A 44 17.63 7.53 5.01
N LYS A 45 17.49 6.48 5.81
CA LYS A 45 16.72 6.54 7.06
C LYS A 45 17.35 7.45 8.11
N VAL A 46 18.65 7.50 8.19
CA VAL A 46 19.37 8.40 9.10
C VAL A 46 19.61 9.81 8.50
N GLY A 47 19.15 10.07 7.28
CA GLY A 47 19.19 11.38 6.65
C GLY A 47 20.54 11.78 6.07
N VAL A 48 21.45 10.83 5.88
CA VAL A 48 22.77 11.07 5.25
C VAL A 48 22.66 11.20 3.72
N ILE A 49 21.74 10.42 3.13
CA ILE A 49 21.46 10.44 1.71
C ILE A 49 19.99 10.84 1.51
N ASN A 50 19.73 11.76 0.60
CA ASN A 50 18.37 12.06 0.18
C ASN A 50 17.88 10.94 -0.74
N PRO A 51 16.73 10.30 -0.43
CA PRO A 51 16.19 9.27 -1.30
C PRO A 51 15.85 9.83 -2.67
N ASN A 52 16.32 9.16 -3.73
CA ASN A 52 15.90 9.48 -5.09
C ASN A 52 14.45 9.03 -5.28
N ARG A 53 13.53 9.98 -5.14
CA ARG A 53 12.07 9.75 -5.24
C ARG A 53 11.50 10.34 -6.52
N ALA A 54 12.29 10.40 -7.59
CA ALA A 54 11.78 10.85 -8.88
C ALA A 54 10.60 9.97 -9.30
N ASP A 55 9.48 10.62 -9.60
CA ASP A 55 8.33 9.93 -10.20
C ASP A 55 8.78 9.36 -11.56
N ASN A 56 8.66 8.06 -11.70
CA ASN A 56 8.94 7.34 -12.94
C ASN A 56 7.66 6.71 -13.49
N ILE A 57 7.74 6.25 -14.73
CA ILE A 57 6.58 5.65 -15.40
C ILE A 57 5.99 4.45 -14.64
N HIS A 58 6.80 3.66 -13.95
CA HIS A 58 6.34 2.50 -13.18
C HIS A 58 5.53 2.94 -11.96
N SER A 59 6.02 3.96 -11.24
CA SER A 59 5.31 4.56 -10.10
C SER A 59 3.97 5.19 -10.53
N PHE A 60 3.99 5.90 -11.67
CA PHE A 60 2.77 6.47 -12.24
C PHE A 60 1.77 5.38 -12.64
N MET A 61 2.21 4.37 -13.37
CA MET A 61 1.35 3.24 -13.78
C MET A 61 0.80 2.49 -12.57
N GLY A 62 1.59 2.28 -11.51
CA GLY A 62 1.13 1.69 -10.28
C GLY A 62 -0.05 2.46 -9.67
N LYS A 63 0.07 3.79 -9.58
CA LYS A 63 -1.01 4.67 -9.07
C LYS A 63 -2.28 4.60 -9.93
N VAL A 64 -2.13 4.58 -11.27
CA VAL A 64 -3.27 4.50 -12.19
C VAL A 64 -3.97 3.15 -12.11
N LEU A 65 -3.20 2.07 -12.02
CA LEU A 65 -3.74 0.72 -12.01
C LEU A 65 -4.36 0.32 -10.67
N GLU A 66 -3.95 0.93 -9.56
CA GLU A 66 -4.47 0.63 -8.21
C GLU A 66 -6.00 0.67 -8.16
N ASP A 67 -6.60 1.74 -8.65
CA ASP A 67 -8.07 1.90 -8.63
C ASP A 67 -8.75 0.92 -9.60
N THR A 68 -8.13 0.64 -10.75
CA THR A 68 -8.62 -0.33 -11.73
C THR A 68 -8.60 -1.76 -11.19
N VAL A 69 -7.49 -2.17 -10.58
CA VAL A 69 -7.34 -3.49 -9.97
C VAL A 69 -8.34 -3.66 -8.82
N ALA A 70 -8.50 -2.62 -8.00
CA ALA A 70 -9.46 -2.65 -6.91
C ALA A 70 -10.91 -2.74 -7.41
N MET A 71 -11.24 -2.07 -8.52
CA MET A 71 -12.55 -2.17 -9.16
C MET A 71 -12.79 -3.60 -9.67
N LEU A 72 -11.86 -4.17 -10.42
CA LEU A 72 -11.98 -5.54 -10.91
C LEU A 72 -12.14 -6.54 -9.76
N TRP A 73 -11.38 -6.38 -8.68
CA TRP A 73 -11.48 -7.23 -7.50
C TRP A 73 -12.84 -7.19 -6.81
N GLN A 74 -13.54 -6.06 -6.88
CA GLN A 74 -14.91 -5.96 -6.35
C GLN A 74 -15.89 -6.88 -7.06
N TYR A 75 -15.70 -7.14 -8.34
CA TYR A 75 -16.57 -7.95 -9.18
C TYR A 75 -16.07 -9.39 -9.39
N TYR A 76 -14.90 -9.73 -8.85
CA TYR A 76 -14.31 -11.05 -8.97
C TYR A 76 -14.92 -12.02 -7.95
N ASP A 77 -15.57 -13.08 -8.40
CA ASP A 77 -16.20 -14.12 -7.58
C ASP A 77 -15.38 -15.41 -7.43
N GLY A 78 -14.22 -15.46 -8.07
CA GLY A 78 -13.33 -16.62 -8.18
C GLY A 78 -13.13 -17.09 -9.62
N SER A 79 -13.91 -16.54 -10.57
CA SER A 79 -13.77 -16.82 -11.98
C SER A 79 -13.51 -15.55 -12.79
N GLN A 80 -12.55 -15.58 -13.69
CA GLN A 80 -12.27 -14.44 -14.58
C GLN A 80 -13.42 -14.21 -15.58
N ASN A 81 -14.13 -15.27 -15.95
CA ASN A 81 -15.20 -15.22 -16.95
C ASN A 81 -16.44 -14.45 -16.48
N THR A 82 -16.63 -14.32 -15.18
CA THR A 82 -17.81 -13.68 -14.58
C THR A 82 -17.58 -12.21 -14.23
N ILE A 83 -16.36 -11.70 -14.28
CA ILE A 83 -16.06 -10.29 -13.91
C ILE A 83 -16.87 -9.31 -14.76
N VAL A 84 -16.90 -9.50 -16.09
CA VAL A 84 -17.59 -8.59 -17.01
C VAL A 84 -19.11 -8.62 -16.80
N GLU A 85 -19.66 -9.81 -16.57
CA GLU A 85 -21.07 -9.99 -16.27
C GLU A 85 -21.44 -9.33 -14.93
N ASN A 86 -20.67 -9.59 -13.87
CA ASN A 86 -20.85 -8.97 -12.58
C ASN A 86 -20.76 -7.45 -12.63
N TYR A 87 -19.79 -6.92 -13.39
CA TYR A 87 -19.64 -5.48 -13.61
C TYR A 87 -20.87 -4.88 -14.31
N ASN A 88 -21.32 -5.46 -15.43
CA ASN A 88 -22.45 -4.96 -16.20
C ASN A 88 -23.77 -5.02 -15.41
N ASN A 89 -23.92 -6.02 -14.57
CA ASN A 89 -25.10 -6.20 -13.70
C ASN A 89 -24.97 -5.46 -12.36
N ASN A 90 -23.89 -4.71 -12.14
CA ASN A 90 -23.56 -4.05 -10.87
C ASN A 90 -23.63 -5.01 -9.65
N ASN A 91 -23.23 -6.27 -9.87
CA ASN A 91 -23.20 -7.30 -8.86
C ASN A 91 -21.89 -7.27 -8.08
N ILE A 92 -21.82 -6.41 -7.07
CA ILE A 92 -20.62 -6.22 -6.23
C ILE A 92 -20.45 -7.41 -5.28
N ILE A 93 -19.43 -8.21 -5.49
CA ILE A 93 -19.08 -9.37 -4.66
C ILE A 93 -18.36 -8.94 -3.37
N ARG A 94 -17.44 -7.96 -3.48
CA ARG A 94 -16.64 -7.45 -2.36
C ARG A 94 -16.72 -5.93 -2.28
N LYS A 95 -17.09 -5.40 -1.12
CA LYS A 95 -17.09 -3.96 -0.91
C LYS A 95 -15.66 -3.48 -0.64
N SER A 96 -15.17 -2.57 -1.47
CA SER A 96 -13.86 -1.92 -1.35
C SER A 96 -13.97 -0.59 -0.62
N ARG A 97 -12.99 -0.28 0.22
CA ARG A 97 -12.85 1.03 0.86
C ARG A 97 -11.38 1.44 0.87
N LYS A 98 -11.07 2.57 0.23
CA LYS A 98 -9.75 3.20 0.31
C LYS A 98 -9.47 3.64 1.75
N THR A 99 -8.23 3.47 2.19
CA THR A 99 -7.82 3.95 3.50
C THR A 99 -6.97 5.22 3.35
N ASN A 100 -7.12 6.14 4.32
CA ASN A 100 -6.29 7.34 4.42
C ASN A 100 -5.55 7.34 5.76
N PHE A 101 -5.18 6.15 6.22
CA PHE A 101 -4.51 5.98 7.49
C PHE A 101 -3.33 5.04 7.40
N ARG A 102 -2.25 5.43 8.03
CA ARG A 102 -1.15 4.57 8.42
C ARG A 102 -1.49 3.87 9.72
N PHE A 103 -1.16 2.60 9.83
CA PHE A 103 -1.40 1.78 11.01
C PHE A 103 -0.07 1.41 11.65
N THR A 104 0.03 1.62 12.96
CA THR A 104 1.25 1.35 13.74
C THR A 104 0.92 0.44 14.92
N ASN A 105 1.79 -0.52 15.18
CA ASN A 105 1.68 -1.36 16.36
C ASN A 105 2.22 -0.57 17.57
N PRO A 106 1.44 -0.38 18.66
CA PRO A 106 1.92 0.37 19.82
C PRO A 106 3.12 -0.27 20.53
N LYS A 107 3.30 -1.59 20.39
CA LYS A 107 4.46 -2.31 20.93
C LYS A 107 5.73 -2.07 20.11
N TYR A 108 5.58 -1.81 18.82
CA TYR A 108 6.69 -1.59 17.88
C TYR A 108 6.40 -0.34 17.04
N PRO A 109 6.51 0.86 17.63
CA PRO A 109 6.09 2.10 16.98
C PRO A 109 6.92 2.45 15.74
N GLN A 110 8.13 1.88 15.62
CA GLN A 110 8.97 2.01 14.43
C GLN A 110 8.46 1.21 13.23
N LEU A 111 7.52 0.27 13.43
CA LEU A 111 6.92 -0.51 12.34
C LEU A 111 5.53 0.03 12.01
N SER A 112 5.34 0.39 10.76
CA SER A 112 4.07 0.91 10.27
C SER A 112 3.70 0.31 8.92
N VAL A 113 2.41 0.27 8.63
CA VAL A 113 1.89 -0.18 7.33
C VAL A 113 0.90 0.84 6.80
N ASN A 114 1.04 1.20 5.54
CA ASN A 114 0.03 1.89 4.75
C ASN A 114 -0.71 0.82 3.96
N LEU A 115 -2.00 0.72 4.16
CA LEU A 115 -2.84 -0.23 3.43
C LEU A 115 -3.56 0.53 2.33
N ASP A 116 -3.53 0.02 1.11
CA ASP A 116 -4.19 0.67 -0.01
C ASP A 116 -5.70 0.59 0.17
N ARG A 117 -6.23 -0.62 0.43
CA ARG A 117 -7.67 -0.82 0.56
C ARG A 117 -8.03 -1.90 1.57
N PHE A 118 -9.18 -1.69 2.22
CA PHE A 118 -9.93 -2.74 2.90
C PHE A 118 -11.01 -3.29 2.00
N PHE A 119 -11.19 -4.61 2.06
CA PHE A 119 -12.31 -5.30 1.46
C PHE A 119 -13.16 -5.99 2.53
N THR A 120 -14.44 -6.09 2.27
CA THR A 120 -15.32 -7.00 3.00
C THR A 120 -15.75 -8.11 2.07
N ASP A 121 -15.18 -9.29 2.28
CA ASP A 121 -15.51 -10.50 1.55
C ASP A 121 -16.64 -11.23 2.28
N PRO A 122 -17.71 -11.65 1.58
CA PRO A 122 -18.82 -12.37 2.22
C PRO A 122 -18.43 -13.66 2.93
N LYS A 123 -17.38 -14.34 2.46
CA LYS A 123 -16.92 -15.63 3.00
C LYS A 123 -15.79 -15.48 4.01
N ARG A 124 -14.87 -14.53 3.79
CA ARG A 124 -13.63 -14.36 4.57
C ARG A 124 -13.68 -13.21 5.57
N GLY A 125 -14.71 -12.37 5.49
CA GLY A 125 -14.80 -11.16 6.32
C GLY A 125 -13.90 -10.02 5.84
N LYS A 126 -13.33 -9.26 6.78
CA LYS A 126 -12.45 -8.13 6.47
C LYS A 126 -11.09 -8.64 5.99
N SER A 127 -10.64 -8.14 4.87
CA SER A 127 -9.34 -8.42 4.25
C SER A 127 -8.71 -7.15 3.72
N VAL A 128 -7.43 -7.19 3.41
CA VAL A 128 -6.68 -6.11 2.79
C VAL A 128 -6.24 -6.50 1.38
N LEU A 129 -6.14 -5.52 0.50
CA LEU A 129 -5.46 -5.61 -0.78
C LEU A 129 -4.27 -4.64 -0.71
N GLU A 130 -3.13 -5.17 -1.00
CA GLU A 130 -1.85 -4.48 -1.19
C GLU A 130 -1.29 -4.82 -2.56
#